data_7660efd29a4304e7e49921daf3824985
#
_entry.id   7660efd29a4304e7e49921daf3824985
#
_cell.length_a   1.000
_cell.length_b   1.000
_cell.length_c   1.000
_cell.angle_alpha   90.00
_cell.angle_beta   90.00
_cell.angle_gamma   90.00
#
_symmetry.space_group_name_H-M   'P 1'
#
loop_
_entity.id
_entity.type
_entity.pdbx_description
1 polymer ?
#
loop_
_entity_poly.entity_id
_entity_poly.type
_entity_poly.pdbx_seq_one_letter_code
_entity_poly.pdbx_strand_id
1 'polypeptide(L)'
;MVSIVITTKNAEEFIADCIKSVVNSNYIKEGGKVEIILVDNHSTDKTVEIAKSFGVKTFIKGPERSAQRNYGVEMAFGEIVGILDVDMTLSETVISECVEIFENNENIKAVYVPEKIFGEGFFNKVRNFERSFYNATVIDGARFFRRESFLQIGGFDISLNGTEDWDIDRRIKNIGEVSIIKSNLFHHENHNLKKYIIKKSYYASNFDNYFNKWGFDEITKKQFGFYYRYFGVFIEKGKWKKLFAHPLLSFSMYFLLFLRGCVFILSKFNI
;
A
#
# COMPACT_ATOMS: atom_id res chain seq x y z
N MET A 1 -2.28 -19.88 9.73
CA MET A 1 -0.94 -19.22 9.87
C MET A 1 -0.86 -18.03 8.92
N VAL A 2 -0.25 -16.92 9.35
CA VAL A 2 -0.07 -15.70 8.55
C VAL A 2 1.41 -15.51 8.23
N SER A 3 1.74 -15.12 6.99
CA SER A 3 3.09 -14.72 6.59
C SER A 3 3.10 -13.22 6.31
N ILE A 4 4.03 -12.49 6.91
CA ILE A 4 4.25 -11.05 6.63
C ILE A 4 5.52 -10.92 5.80
N VAL A 5 5.34 -10.47 4.57
CA VAL A 5 6.44 -10.19 3.62
C VAL A 5 6.80 -8.72 3.71
N ILE A 6 8.04 -8.44 4.08
CA ILE A 6 8.59 -7.08 4.17
C ILE A 6 9.62 -6.89 3.06
N THR A 7 9.43 -5.86 2.24
CA THR A 7 10.38 -5.50 1.17
C THR A 7 11.23 -4.32 1.60
N THR A 8 12.54 -4.38 1.36
CA THR A 8 13.46 -3.37 1.87
C THR A 8 14.65 -3.10 0.95
N LYS A 9 15.19 -1.89 1.10
CA LYS A 9 16.50 -1.46 0.60
C LYS A 9 16.98 -0.28 1.42
N ASN A 10 18.13 -0.42 2.13
CA ASN A 10 18.77 0.62 2.91
C ASN A 10 17.76 1.35 3.83
N ALA A 11 17.25 0.63 4.81
CA ALA A 11 16.18 1.10 5.69
C ALA A 11 16.43 0.77 7.16
N GLU A 12 17.69 0.88 7.61
CA GLU A 12 18.08 0.57 8.99
C GLU A 12 17.31 1.38 10.04
N GLU A 13 16.81 2.57 9.66
CA GLU A 13 16.01 3.44 10.53
C GLU A 13 14.58 2.94 10.77
N PHE A 14 14.02 2.12 9.85
CA PHE A 14 12.61 1.69 9.90
C PHE A 14 12.42 0.23 10.26
N ILE A 15 13.38 -0.63 9.89
CA ILE A 15 13.22 -2.08 9.93
C ILE A 15 12.86 -2.62 11.31
N ALA A 16 13.45 -2.08 12.37
CA ALA A 16 13.18 -2.52 13.74
C ALA A 16 11.72 -2.25 14.15
N ASP A 17 11.21 -1.07 13.85
CA ASP A 17 9.84 -0.68 14.22
C ASP A 17 8.79 -1.40 13.36
N CYS A 18 9.09 -1.62 12.08
CA CYS A 18 8.26 -2.44 11.21
C CYS A 18 8.10 -3.86 11.79
N ILE A 19 9.21 -4.55 12.12
CA ILE A 19 9.19 -5.90 12.68
C ILE A 19 8.48 -5.92 14.05
N LYS A 20 8.80 -4.97 14.95
CA LYS A 20 8.14 -4.87 16.26
C LYS A 20 6.64 -4.71 16.15
N SER A 21 6.13 -3.95 15.17
CA SER A 21 4.69 -3.76 14.96
C SER A 21 3.97 -5.07 14.65
N VAL A 22 4.64 -5.98 13.93
CA VAL A 22 4.12 -7.32 13.63
C VAL A 22 4.18 -8.22 14.87
N VAL A 23 5.34 -8.28 15.54
CA VAL A 23 5.57 -9.15 16.71
C VAL A 23 4.65 -8.77 17.87
N ASN A 24 4.35 -7.48 18.04
CA ASN A 24 3.47 -6.98 19.10
C ASN A 24 1.98 -7.05 18.76
N SER A 25 1.59 -7.66 17.63
CA SER A 25 0.19 -7.78 17.24
C SER A 25 -0.62 -8.63 18.24
N ASN A 26 -1.89 -8.27 18.42
CA ASN A 26 -2.81 -9.04 19.26
C ASN A 26 -2.95 -10.48 18.78
N TYR A 27 -2.94 -10.71 17.47
CA TYR A 27 -2.98 -12.06 16.90
C TYR A 27 -1.89 -12.99 17.46
N ILE A 28 -0.65 -12.49 17.59
CA ILE A 28 0.45 -13.27 18.21
C ILE A 28 0.25 -13.41 19.71
N LYS A 29 -0.15 -12.36 20.42
CA LYS A 29 -0.43 -12.38 21.88
C LYS A 29 -1.52 -13.41 22.25
N GLU A 30 -2.46 -13.63 21.34
CA GLU A 30 -3.57 -14.59 21.46
C GLU A 30 -3.21 -16.00 20.97
N GLY A 31 -1.94 -16.27 20.65
CA GLY A 31 -1.44 -17.59 20.25
C GLY A 31 -1.45 -17.86 18.74
N GLY A 32 -1.77 -16.87 17.92
CA GLY A 32 -1.71 -16.96 16.47
C GLY A 32 -0.28 -17.10 15.95
N LYS A 33 -0.11 -17.88 14.89
CA LYS A 33 1.20 -18.14 14.30
C LYS A 33 1.49 -17.17 13.16
N VAL A 34 2.57 -16.40 13.28
CA VAL A 34 3.07 -15.48 12.24
C VAL A 34 4.51 -15.83 11.91
N GLU A 35 4.83 -15.90 10.63
CA GLU A 35 6.21 -15.83 10.15
C GLU A 35 6.46 -14.47 9.49
N ILE A 36 7.68 -13.96 9.65
CA ILE A 36 8.12 -12.73 9.00
C ILE A 36 9.22 -13.09 7.99
N ILE A 37 9.04 -12.62 6.76
CA ILE A 37 9.95 -12.84 5.64
C ILE A 37 10.44 -11.48 5.16
N LEU A 38 11.73 -11.22 5.29
CA LEU A 38 12.37 -10.05 4.73
C LEU A 38 12.94 -10.38 3.36
N VAL A 39 12.59 -9.57 2.36
CA VAL A 39 13.20 -9.64 1.03
C VAL A 39 13.96 -8.35 0.77
N ASP A 40 15.27 -8.44 0.81
CA ASP A 40 16.19 -7.32 0.72
C ASP A 40 16.70 -7.11 -0.72
N ASN A 41 16.76 -5.86 -1.16
CA ASN A 41 17.35 -5.49 -2.45
C ASN A 41 18.78 -4.97 -2.28
N HIS A 42 19.70 -5.87 -1.85
CA HIS A 42 21.13 -5.59 -1.69
C HIS A 42 21.42 -4.34 -0.83
N SER A 43 20.84 -4.28 0.38
CA SER A 43 21.18 -3.22 1.36
C SER A 43 22.64 -3.23 1.74
N THR A 44 23.21 -2.05 1.90
CA THR A 44 24.61 -1.82 2.29
C THR A 44 24.76 -1.24 3.71
N ASP A 45 23.62 -0.92 4.34
CA ASP A 45 23.50 -0.48 5.72
C ASP A 45 23.21 -1.66 6.67
N LYS A 46 22.83 -1.39 7.91
CA LYS A 46 22.53 -2.42 8.91
C LYS A 46 21.16 -3.06 8.80
N THR A 47 20.39 -2.79 7.75
CA THR A 47 18.99 -3.29 7.59
C THR A 47 18.90 -4.80 7.82
N VAL A 48 19.73 -5.59 7.10
CA VAL A 48 19.70 -7.06 7.17
C VAL A 48 20.21 -7.58 8.52
N GLU A 49 21.23 -6.95 9.10
CA GLU A 49 21.76 -7.30 10.42
C GLU A 49 20.69 -7.14 11.50
N ILE A 50 20.01 -5.99 11.51
CA ILE A 50 18.91 -5.70 12.44
C ILE A 50 17.78 -6.72 12.27
N ALA A 51 17.34 -7.01 11.07
CA ALA A 51 16.26 -7.99 10.82
C ALA A 51 16.64 -9.39 11.35
N LYS A 52 17.87 -9.84 11.12
CA LYS A 52 18.37 -11.12 11.63
C LYS A 52 18.41 -11.18 13.16
N SER A 53 18.66 -10.07 13.85
CA SER A 53 18.63 -10.03 15.32
C SER A 53 17.24 -10.30 15.92
N PHE A 54 16.17 -10.11 15.12
CA PHE A 54 14.78 -10.49 15.46
C PHE A 54 14.42 -11.94 15.05
N GLY A 55 15.36 -12.71 14.52
CA GLY A 55 15.09 -14.07 14.02
C GLY A 55 14.31 -14.12 12.70
N VAL A 56 14.25 -13.01 11.97
CA VAL A 56 13.50 -12.92 10.70
C VAL A 56 14.21 -13.68 9.59
N LYS A 57 13.47 -14.48 8.81
CA LYS A 57 13.99 -15.11 7.59
C LYS A 57 14.28 -14.04 6.53
N THR A 58 15.54 -13.99 6.07
CA THR A 58 15.97 -12.97 5.13
C THR A 58 16.41 -13.58 3.81
N PHE A 59 15.94 -12.99 2.71
CA PHE A 59 16.28 -13.35 1.34
C PHE A 59 16.77 -12.13 0.57
N ILE A 60 17.52 -12.35 -0.51
CA ILE A 60 17.99 -11.30 -1.40
C ILE A 60 17.26 -11.43 -2.74
N LYS A 61 16.60 -10.38 -3.17
CA LYS A 61 15.95 -10.27 -4.47
C LYS A 61 15.81 -8.81 -4.87
N GLY A 62 16.11 -8.51 -6.11
CA GLY A 62 15.93 -7.18 -6.71
C GLY A 62 15.84 -7.29 -8.23
N PRO A 63 15.84 -6.15 -8.94
CA PRO A 63 15.87 -4.77 -8.39
C PRO A 63 14.51 -4.19 -7.97
N GLU A 64 13.38 -4.76 -8.41
CA GLU A 64 12.06 -4.13 -8.27
C GLU A 64 11.27 -4.64 -7.06
N ARG A 65 10.47 -3.74 -6.43
CA ARG A 65 9.62 -4.09 -5.28
C ARG A 65 8.62 -5.21 -5.60
N SER A 66 8.03 -5.18 -6.79
CA SER A 66 7.11 -6.23 -7.23
C SER A 66 7.79 -7.60 -7.26
N ALA A 67 9.04 -7.68 -7.74
CA ALA A 67 9.82 -8.90 -7.73
C ALA A 67 10.17 -9.37 -6.30
N GLN A 68 10.48 -8.44 -5.39
CA GLN A 68 10.70 -8.75 -3.98
C GLN A 68 9.43 -9.29 -3.32
N ARG A 69 8.27 -8.63 -3.53
CA ARG A 69 6.97 -9.03 -2.98
C ARG A 69 6.58 -10.43 -3.46
N ASN A 70 6.67 -10.69 -4.76
CA ASN A 70 6.37 -11.99 -5.35
C ASN A 70 7.25 -13.09 -4.75
N TYR A 71 8.55 -12.85 -4.72
CA TYR A 71 9.50 -13.81 -4.16
C TYR A 71 9.24 -14.11 -2.68
N GLY A 72 8.90 -13.08 -1.90
CA GLY A 72 8.53 -13.26 -0.50
C GLY A 72 7.28 -14.13 -0.32
N VAL A 73 6.26 -13.96 -1.17
CA VAL A 73 5.05 -14.79 -1.15
C VAL A 73 5.32 -16.22 -1.62
N GLU A 74 6.24 -16.43 -2.59
CA GLU A 74 6.69 -17.76 -2.98
C GLU A 74 7.33 -18.51 -1.81
N MET A 75 8.15 -17.83 -1.00
CA MET A 75 8.84 -18.39 0.18
C MET A 75 7.94 -18.51 1.42
N ALA A 76 6.73 -17.99 1.39
CA ALA A 76 5.78 -17.98 2.49
C ALA A 76 5.08 -19.35 2.68
N PHE A 77 4.81 -19.71 3.93
CA PHE A 77 4.06 -20.92 4.28
C PHE A 77 2.64 -20.63 4.79
N GLY A 78 2.33 -19.37 5.13
CA GLY A 78 1.02 -18.96 5.62
C GLY A 78 -0.05 -19.01 4.52
N GLU A 79 -1.26 -19.39 4.91
CA GLU A 79 -2.44 -19.35 4.04
C GLU A 79 -2.87 -17.91 3.71
N ILE A 80 -2.54 -16.98 4.61
CA ILE A 80 -2.75 -15.54 4.46
C ILE A 80 -1.38 -14.89 4.38
N VAL A 81 -1.19 -14.02 3.39
CA VAL A 81 0.02 -13.22 3.23
C VAL A 81 -0.29 -11.74 3.37
N GLY A 82 0.45 -11.06 4.25
CA GLY A 82 0.45 -9.60 4.37
C GLY A 82 1.70 -9.02 3.73
N ILE A 83 1.56 -7.94 2.96
CA ILE A 83 2.67 -7.30 2.24
C ILE A 83 2.88 -5.90 2.79
N LEU A 84 4.08 -5.66 3.33
CA LEU A 84 4.48 -4.39 3.92
C LEU A 84 5.73 -3.84 3.22
N ASP A 85 5.74 -2.54 3.01
CA ASP A 85 6.98 -1.83 2.77
C ASP A 85 7.64 -1.55 4.13
N VAL A 86 8.98 -1.53 4.19
CA VAL A 86 9.73 -1.44 5.46
C VAL A 86 9.44 -0.18 6.28
N ASP A 87 9.00 0.89 5.63
CA ASP A 87 8.60 2.16 6.25
C ASP A 87 7.13 2.17 6.73
N MET A 88 6.54 0.99 6.91
CA MET A 88 5.18 0.80 7.43
C MET A 88 5.18 0.09 8.78
N THR A 89 4.24 0.48 9.66
CA THR A 89 3.94 -0.21 10.91
C THR A 89 2.45 -0.52 11.01
N LEU A 90 2.10 -1.64 11.64
CA LEU A 90 0.71 -2.06 11.83
C LEU A 90 0.18 -1.63 13.19
N SER A 91 -1.11 -1.27 13.27
CA SER A 91 -1.82 -1.28 14.56
C SER A 91 -1.94 -2.72 15.06
N GLU A 92 -2.02 -2.91 16.37
CA GLU A 92 -2.00 -4.23 17.01
C GLU A 92 -3.11 -5.18 16.54
N THR A 93 -4.24 -4.68 16.06
CA THR A 93 -5.41 -5.46 15.65
C THR A 93 -5.49 -5.77 14.15
N VAL A 94 -4.59 -5.21 13.32
CA VAL A 94 -4.65 -5.37 11.85
C VAL A 94 -4.63 -6.85 11.45
N ILE A 95 -3.72 -7.64 12.01
CA ILE A 95 -3.58 -9.06 11.63
C ILE A 95 -4.82 -9.85 12.07
N SER A 96 -5.31 -9.63 13.30
CA SER A 96 -6.52 -10.30 13.82
C SER A 96 -7.74 -9.99 12.96
N GLU A 97 -7.99 -8.72 12.62
CA GLU A 97 -9.11 -8.31 11.78
C GLU A 97 -9.03 -8.91 10.36
N CYS A 98 -7.83 -8.98 9.79
CA CYS A 98 -7.64 -9.61 8.48
C CYS A 98 -7.93 -11.12 8.53
N VAL A 99 -7.42 -11.81 9.56
CA VAL A 99 -7.67 -13.25 9.75
C VAL A 99 -9.15 -13.52 9.92
N GLU A 100 -9.84 -12.78 10.80
CA GLU A 100 -11.28 -12.89 11.01
C GLU A 100 -12.09 -12.75 9.72
N ILE A 101 -11.74 -11.77 8.87
CA ILE A 101 -12.42 -11.58 7.58
C ILE A 101 -12.23 -12.80 6.66
N PHE A 102 -11.01 -13.34 6.59
CA PHE A 102 -10.73 -14.49 5.74
C PHE A 102 -11.38 -15.77 6.27
N GLU A 103 -11.44 -15.97 7.59
CA GLU A 103 -12.09 -17.12 8.21
C GLU A 103 -13.61 -17.12 8.03
N ASN A 104 -14.23 -15.93 8.09
CA ASN A 104 -15.68 -15.78 7.97
C ASN A 104 -16.21 -15.87 6.54
N ASN A 105 -15.38 -15.69 5.50
CA ASN A 105 -15.84 -15.74 4.11
C ASN A 105 -14.71 -16.18 3.16
N GLU A 106 -14.83 -17.40 2.65
CA GLU A 106 -13.86 -18.00 1.72
C GLU A 106 -13.81 -17.29 0.35
N ASN A 107 -14.87 -16.57 -0.03
CA ASN A 107 -14.92 -15.82 -1.28
C ASN A 107 -14.07 -14.54 -1.24
N ILE A 108 -13.71 -14.05 -0.04
CA ILE A 108 -12.80 -12.92 0.09
C ILE A 108 -11.37 -13.37 -0.22
N LYS A 109 -10.76 -12.75 -1.24
CA LYS A 109 -9.43 -13.07 -1.76
C LYS A 109 -8.37 -12.07 -1.33
N ALA A 110 -8.79 -10.82 -1.03
CA ALA A 110 -7.87 -9.80 -0.53
C ALA A 110 -8.56 -8.82 0.43
N VAL A 111 -7.75 -8.14 1.25
CA VAL A 111 -8.21 -7.20 2.27
C VAL A 111 -7.40 -5.92 2.20
N TYR A 112 -8.10 -4.80 2.13
CA TYR A 112 -7.51 -3.46 2.27
C TYR A 112 -7.28 -3.13 3.74
N VAL A 113 -6.17 -2.47 3.99
CA VAL A 113 -5.83 -1.90 5.29
C VAL A 113 -5.78 -0.39 5.15
N PRO A 114 -6.67 0.37 5.83
CA PRO A 114 -6.63 1.83 5.80
C PRO A 114 -5.25 2.36 6.18
N GLU A 115 -4.68 3.21 5.32
CA GLU A 115 -3.33 3.72 5.53
C GLU A 115 -3.37 5.14 6.08
N LYS A 116 -2.58 5.39 7.12
CA LYS A 116 -2.32 6.72 7.69
C LYS A 116 -0.85 7.06 7.58
N ILE A 117 -0.57 8.34 7.35
CA ILE A 117 0.78 8.87 7.46
C ILE A 117 1.09 9.08 8.93
N PHE A 118 2.20 8.53 9.38
CA PHE A 118 2.69 8.69 10.74
C PHE A 118 3.23 10.12 10.95
N GLY A 119 3.09 10.61 12.18
CA GLY A 119 3.59 11.92 12.59
C GLY A 119 2.51 12.96 12.80
N GLU A 120 2.92 14.09 13.37
CA GLU A 120 2.06 15.19 13.77
C GLU A 120 2.16 16.37 12.79
N GLY A 121 1.31 17.38 13.01
CA GLY A 121 1.30 18.62 12.26
C GLY A 121 0.16 18.71 11.24
N PHE A 122 -0.08 19.96 10.80
CA PHE A 122 -1.20 20.27 9.94
C PHE A 122 -1.12 19.61 8.57
N PHE A 123 0.07 19.54 8.00
CA PHE A 123 0.29 18.87 6.71
C PHE A 123 -0.09 17.39 6.77
N ASN A 124 0.34 16.66 7.81
CA ASN A 124 -0.03 15.26 8.00
C ASN A 124 -1.54 15.09 8.21
N LYS A 125 -2.20 16.00 8.93
CA LYS A 125 -3.66 16.01 9.07
C LYS A 125 -4.36 16.14 7.71
N VAL A 126 -3.91 17.06 6.86
CA VAL A 126 -4.46 17.26 5.51
C VAL A 126 -4.23 16.01 4.64
N ARG A 127 -3.03 15.42 4.68
CA ARG A 127 -2.72 14.21 3.94
C ARG A 127 -3.53 13.00 4.41
N ASN A 128 -3.69 12.82 5.72
CA ASN A 128 -4.52 11.76 6.28
C ASN A 128 -6.00 11.95 5.95
N PHE A 129 -6.47 13.20 5.94
CA PHE A 129 -7.80 13.52 5.49
C PHE A 129 -8.01 13.13 4.03
N GLU A 130 -7.10 13.48 3.14
CA GLU A 130 -7.13 13.09 1.73
C GLU A 130 -7.12 11.56 1.55
N ARG A 131 -6.16 10.85 2.18
CA ARG A 131 -6.05 9.38 2.06
C ARG A 131 -7.31 8.65 2.49
N SER A 132 -7.99 9.16 3.50
CA SER A 132 -9.24 8.57 4.00
C SER A 132 -10.39 8.54 2.99
N PHE A 133 -10.29 9.23 1.85
CA PHE A 133 -11.23 9.12 0.73
C PHE A 133 -10.87 8.00 -0.25
N TYR A 134 -9.64 7.50 -0.22
CA TYR A 134 -9.13 6.52 -1.19
C TYR A 134 -9.39 5.08 -0.79
N ASN A 135 -9.69 4.82 0.49
CA ASN A 135 -9.88 3.47 1.04
C ASN A 135 -10.88 2.65 0.22
N ALA A 136 -10.44 1.46 -0.23
CA ALA A 136 -11.20 0.52 -1.04
C ALA A 136 -11.82 1.13 -2.32
N THR A 137 -11.11 2.07 -2.94
CA THR A 137 -11.48 2.65 -4.24
C THR A 137 -10.62 2.05 -5.36
N VAL A 138 -10.88 2.45 -6.60
CA VAL A 138 -10.09 2.00 -7.77
C VAL A 138 -8.62 2.51 -7.78
N ILE A 139 -8.27 3.38 -6.84
CA ILE A 139 -6.92 3.94 -6.67
C ILE A 139 -6.26 3.52 -5.36
N ASP A 140 -6.82 2.51 -4.70
CA ASP A 140 -6.26 1.87 -3.52
C ASP A 140 -5.62 0.52 -3.90
N GLY A 141 -4.89 -0.10 -2.97
CA GLY A 141 -4.29 -1.42 -3.12
C GLY A 141 -4.50 -2.27 -1.88
N ALA A 142 -4.88 -3.53 -2.06
CA ALA A 142 -4.97 -4.48 -0.98
C ALA A 142 -3.59 -4.80 -0.40
N ARG A 143 -3.53 -5.14 0.90
CA ARG A 143 -2.29 -5.44 1.62
C ARG A 143 -2.24 -6.88 2.11
N PHE A 144 -3.39 -7.52 2.35
CA PHE A 144 -3.47 -8.92 2.76
C PHE A 144 -4.22 -9.72 1.69
N PHE A 145 -3.74 -10.94 1.45
CA PHE A 145 -4.26 -11.81 0.40
C PHE A 145 -4.35 -13.25 0.91
N ARG A 146 -5.31 -14.04 0.38
CA ARG A 146 -5.15 -15.49 0.39
C ARG A 146 -3.93 -15.83 -0.49
N ARG A 147 -2.96 -16.54 0.08
CA ARG A 147 -1.72 -16.89 -0.62
C ARG A 147 -2.00 -17.64 -1.93
N GLU A 148 -2.90 -18.60 -1.89
CA GLU A 148 -3.30 -19.35 -3.09
C GLU A 148 -3.83 -18.43 -4.18
N SER A 149 -4.75 -17.51 -3.83
CA SER A 149 -5.32 -16.56 -4.78
C SER A 149 -4.29 -15.60 -5.35
N PHE A 150 -3.34 -15.14 -4.53
CA PHE A 150 -2.23 -14.31 -5.00
C PHE A 150 -1.36 -15.04 -6.02
N LEU A 151 -1.01 -16.30 -5.75
CA LEU A 151 -0.21 -17.14 -6.68
C LEU A 151 -1.00 -17.49 -7.94
N GLN A 152 -2.30 -17.80 -7.83
CA GLN A 152 -3.19 -18.11 -8.95
C GLN A 152 -3.23 -16.98 -9.99
N ILE A 153 -3.24 -15.73 -9.56
CA ILE A 153 -3.23 -14.57 -10.47
C ILE A 153 -1.83 -14.17 -10.93
N GLY A 154 -0.78 -14.89 -10.51
CA GLY A 154 0.62 -14.63 -10.89
C GLY A 154 1.30 -13.49 -10.12
N GLY A 155 0.77 -13.07 -8.95
CA GLY A 155 1.35 -12.03 -8.12
C GLY A 155 1.34 -10.63 -8.76
N PHE A 156 2.25 -9.76 -8.34
CA PHE A 156 2.43 -8.43 -8.95
C PHE A 156 3.08 -8.53 -10.32
N ASP A 157 2.62 -7.72 -11.25
CA ASP A 157 3.26 -7.56 -12.55
C ASP A 157 4.53 -6.71 -12.41
N ILE A 158 5.68 -7.34 -12.64
CA ILE A 158 7.00 -6.70 -12.49
C ILE A 158 7.30 -5.63 -13.54
N SER A 159 6.54 -5.60 -14.62
CA SER A 159 6.66 -4.56 -15.65
C SER A 159 5.97 -3.25 -15.28
N LEU A 160 5.17 -3.26 -14.19
CA LEU A 160 4.43 -2.11 -13.71
C LEU A 160 5.14 -1.50 -12.51
N ASN A 161 5.36 -0.18 -12.54
CA ASN A 161 5.94 0.56 -11.44
C ASN A 161 5.05 1.78 -11.11
N GLY A 162 4.52 1.79 -9.89
CA GLY A 162 3.57 2.80 -9.40
C GLY A 162 2.09 2.52 -9.72
N THR A 163 1.79 1.51 -10.52
CA THR A 163 0.43 1.04 -10.83
C THR A 163 0.24 -0.45 -10.55
N GLU A 164 1.26 -1.10 -10.01
CA GLU A 164 1.27 -2.52 -9.67
C GLU A 164 0.17 -2.90 -8.67
N ASP A 165 -0.10 -2.02 -7.70
CA ASP A 165 -1.14 -2.22 -6.69
C ASP A 165 -2.55 -2.17 -7.33
N TRP A 166 -2.77 -1.30 -8.33
CA TRP A 166 -4.03 -1.23 -9.06
C TRP A 166 -4.25 -2.42 -9.99
N ASP A 167 -3.17 -2.91 -10.59
CA ASP A 167 -3.20 -4.07 -11.48
C ASP A 167 -3.57 -5.34 -10.70
N ILE A 168 -2.90 -5.61 -9.59
CA ILE A 168 -3.20 -6.79 -8.78
C ILE A 168 -4.62 -6.71 -8.19
N ASP A 169 -5.07 -5.51 -7.79
CA ASP A 169 -6.42 -5.28 -7.28
C ASP A 169 -7.49 -5.62 -8.34
N ARG A 170 -7.27 -5.27 -9.60
CA ARG A 170 -8.17 -5.64 -10.70
C ARG A 170 -8.20 -7.14 -10.95
N ARG A 171 -7.02 -7.80 -10.97
CA ARG A 171 -6.94 -9.25 -11.23
C ARG A 171 -7.54 -10.06 -10.09
N ILE A 172 -7.33 -9.67 -8.84
CA ILE A 172 -7.89 -10.37 -7.68
C ILE A 172 -9.42 -10.28 -7.62
N LYS A 173 -9.99 -9.13 -7.99
CA LYS A 173 -11.45 -8.92 -8.08
C LYS A 173 -12.14 -9.75 -9.15
N ASN A 174 -11.40 -10.25 -10.13
CA ASN A 174 -11.97 -11.16 -11.15
C ASN A 174 -12.14 -12.59 -10.62
N ILE A 175 -11.49 -12.96 -9.52
CA ILE A 175 -11.54 -14.32 -8.96
C ILE A 175 -12.24 -14.40 -7.59
N GLY A 176 -12.66 -13.27 -7.03
CA GLY A 176 -13.41 -13.23 -5.78
C GLY A 176 -13.61 -11.84 -5.23
N GLU A 177 -14.08 -11.77 -4.01
CA GLU A 177 -14.40 -10.52 -3.32
C GLU A 177 -13.18 -9.92 -2.62
N VAL A 178 -13.26 -8.64 -2.34
CA VAL A 178 -12.29 -7.91 -1.51
C VAL A 178 -13.01 -7.23 -0.36
N SER A 179 -12.38 -7.15 0.79
CA SER A 179 -12.93 -6.52 1.99
C SER A 179 -11.99 -5.44 2.53
N ILE A 180 -12.41 -4.74 3.57
CA ILE A 180 -11.62 -3.72 4.24
C ILE A 180 -11.80 -3.84 5.75
N ILE A 181 -10.70 -3.71 6.50
CA ILE A 181 -10.70 -3.66 7.96
C ILE A 181 -10.92 -2.25 8.48
N LYS A 182 -11.06 -2.12 9.81
CA LYS A 182 -11.21 -0.80 10.48
C LYS A 182 -9.88 -0.25 10.97
N SER A 183 -8.97 -1.09 11.39
CA SER A 183 -7.65 -0.73 11.88
C SER A 183 -6.75 -0.19 10.80
N ASN A 184 -5.66 0.50 11.20
CA ASN A 184 -4.82 1.22 10.27
C ASN A 184 -3.41 0.63 10.24
N LEU A 185 -2.75 0.76 9.10
CA LEU A 185 -1.31 0.79 9.01
C LEU A 185 -0.82 2.25 9.00
N PHE A 186 0.40 2.46 9.47
CA PHE A 186 1.03 3.78 9.49
C PHE A 186 2.25 3.77 8.58
N HIS A 187 2.31 4.75 7.69
CA HIS A 187 3.42 4.94 6.75
C HIS A 187 4.32 6.06 7.27
N HIS A 188 5.56 5.72 7.58
CA HIS A 188 6.59 6.64 8.08
C HIS A 188 7.25 7.37 6.91
N GLU A 189 6.50 8.23 6.23
CA GLU A 189 7.04 9.04 5.15
C GLU A 189 7.72 10.31 5.73
N ASN A 190 9.02 10.48 5.47
CA ASN A 190 9.70 11.76 5.70
C ASN A 190 9.24 12.79 4.66
N HIS A 191 8.20 13.56 5.00
CA HIS A 191 7.59 14.51 4.07
C HIS A 191 8.36 15.83 4.00
N ASN A 192 9.30 15.86 3.07
CA ASN A 192 9.68 17.11 2.42
C ASN A 192 8.84 17.23 1.14
N LEU A 193 8.10 18.34 0.99
CA LEU A 193 7.25 18.60 -0.18
C LEU A 193 8.02 18.40 -1.51
N LYS A 194 9.29 18.79 -1.56
CA LYS A 194 10.16 18.59 -2.73
C LYS A 194 10.37 17.11 -3.06
N LYS A 195 10.69 16.27 -2.07
CA LYS A 195 10.84 14.81 -2.24
C LYS A 195 9.53 14.17 -2.69
N TYR A 196 8.41 14.60 -2.11
CA TYR A 196 7.08 14.14 -2.49
C TYR A 196 6.77 14.40 -3.97
N ILE A 197 7.07 15.60 -4.46
CA ILE A 197 6.86 16.00 -5.86
C ILE A 197 7.70 15.17 -6.82
N ILE A 198 9.00 15.00 -6.52
CA ILE A 198 9.93 14.20 -7.33
C ILE A 198 9.46 12.74 -7.42
N LYS A 199 9.04 12.15 -6.29
CA LYS A 199 8.49 10.78 -6.24
C LYS A 199 7.26 10.63 -7.17
N LYS A 200 6.37 11.64 -7.20
CA LYS A 200 5.18 11.61 -8.07
C LYS A 200 5.51 11.75 -9.56
N SER A 201 6.49 12.55 -9.91
CA SER A 201 6.97 12.67 -11.30
C SER A 201 7.57 11.34 -11.81
N TYR A 202 8.38 10.66 -11.00
CA TYR A 202 8.94 9.35 -11.34
C TYR A 202 7.86 8.29 -11.65
N TYR A 203 6.79 8.21 -10.86
CA TYR A 203 5.72 7.25 -11.14
C TYR A 203 4.93 7.58 -12.41
N ALA A 204 4.78 8.86 -12.74
CA ALA A 204 4.03 9.28 -13.92
C ALA A 204 4.67 8.83 -15.25
N SER A 205 5.99 8.60 -15.30
CA SER A 205 6.70 8.15 -16.50
C SER A 205 6.45 6.66 -16.83
N ASN A 206 5.83 5.89 -15.93
CA ASN A 206 5.65 4.44 -16.09
C ASN A 206 4.19 4.02 -16.39
N PHE A 207 3.32 4.96 -16.72
CA PHE A 207 1.90 4.66 -16.95
C PHE A 207 1.60 3.96 -18.28
N ASP A 208 2.48 4.06 -19.26
CA ASP A 208 2.25 3.50 -20.60
C ASP A 208 2.07 1.97 -20.56
N ASN A 209 2.86 1.26 -19.74
CA ASN A 209 2.71 -0.19 -19.58
C ASN A 209 1.33 -0.57 -19.03
N TYR A 210 0.78 0.24 -18.14
CA TYR A 210 -0.56 0.02 -17.60
C TYR A 210 -1.64 0.25 -18.66
N PHE A 211 -1.52 1.31 -19.46
CA PHE A 211 -2.44 1.58 -20.58
C PHE A 211 -2.35 0.51 -21.68
N ASN A 212 -1.16 0.01 -21.97
CA ASN A 212 -0.97 -1.08 -22.94
C ASN A 212 -1.65 -2.36 -22.47
N LYS A 213 -1.64 -2.64 -21.16
CA LYS A 213 -2.25 -3.84 -20.56
C LYS A 213 -3.79 -3.76 -20.48
N TRP A 214 -4.31 -2.64 -20.01
CA TRP A 214 -5.72 -2.51 -19.64
C TRP A 214 -6.56 -1.65 -20.59
N GLY A 215 -5.91 -0.90 -21.49
CA GLY A 215 -6.58 0.08 -22.35
C GLY A 215 -7.24 1.21 -21.57
N PHE A 216 -8.15 1.93 -22.22
CA PHE A 216 -8.92 3.04 -21.64
C PHE A 216 -10.33 2.61 -21.25
N ASP A 217 -10.47 1.55 -20.45
CA ASP A 217 -11.76 1.13 -19.92
C ASP A 217 -12.30 2.06 -18.80
N GLU A 218 -13.47 1.76 -18.28
CA GLU A 218 -14.13 2.59 -17.25
C GLU A 218 -13.31 2.69 -15.95
N ILE A 219 -12.56 1.64 -15.58
CA ILE A 219 -11.72 1.66 -14.38
C ILE A 219 -10.49 2.53 -14.63
N THR A 220 -9.82 2.35 -15.77
CA THR A 220 -8.66 3.16 -16.17
C THR A 220 -9.02 4.64 -16.30
N LYS A 221 -10.19 4.96 -16.89
CA LYS A 221 -10.72 6.33 -16.93
C LYS A 221 -10.90 6.94 -15.55
N LYS A 222 -11.37 6.17 -14.55
CA LYS A 222 -11.44 6.65 -13.16
C LYS A 222 -10.05 6.83 -12.54
N GLN A 223 -9.16 5.85 -12.70
CA GLN A 223 -7.82 5.89 -12.12
C GLN A 223 -6.99 7.07 -12.59
N PHE A 224 -7.09 7.44 -13.85
CA PHE A 224 -6.31 8.52 -14.47
C PHE A 224 -7.12 9.77 -14.78
N GLY A 225 -8.44 9.68 -14.81
CA GLY A 225 -9.33 10.75 -15.19
C GLY A 225 -9.35 11.91 -14.21
N PHE A 226 -9.21 13.14 -14.73
CA PHE A 226 -9.23 14.36 -13.94
C PHE A 226 -10.50 14.45 -13.06
N TYR A 227 -11.67 14.22 -13.63
CA TYR A 227 -12.93 14.33 -12.90
C TYR A 227 -12.97 13.41 -11.66
N TYR A 228 -12.63 12.12 -11.82
CA TYR A 228 -12.67 11.19 -10.69
C TYR A 228 -11.60 11.51 -9.65
N ARG A 229 -10.38 11.81 -10.07
CA ARG A 229 -9.24 12.10 -9.19
C ARG A 229 -9.40 13.38 -8.36
N TYR A 230 -10.08 14.38 -8.91
CA TYR A 230 -10.23 15.70 -8.26
C TYR A 230 -11.61 15.91 -7.63
N PHE A 231 -12.63 15.16 -8.06
CA PHE A 231 -14.00 15.32 -7.56
C PHE A 231 -14.66 13.99 -7.22
N GLY A 232 -14.75 13.05 -8.14
CA GLY A 232 -15.54 11.83 -8.00
C GLY A 232 -15.21 11.02 -6.75
N VAL A 233 -13.92 10.77 -6.48
CA VAL A 233 -13.45 10.00 -5.32
C VAL A 233 -13.82 10.64 -3.97
N PHE A 234 -14.00 11.96 -3.94
CA PHE A 234 -14.33 12.71 -2.73
C PHE A 234 -15.84 12.79 -2.46
N ILE A 235 -16.66 12.53 -3.47
CA ILE A 235 -18.11 12.64 -3.35
C ILE A 235 -18.84 11.30 -3.43
N GLU A 236 -18.23 10.25 -4.04
CA GLU A 236 -18.83 8.93 -4.15
C GLU A 236 -19.23 8.36 -2.80
N LYS A 237 -20.27 7.49 -2.80
CA LYS A 237 -20.75 6.80 -1.59
C LYS A 237 -21.06 7.74 -0.40
N GLY A 238 -21.45 9.00 -0.68
CA GLY A 238 -21.81 9.98 0.34
C GLY A 238 -20.63 10.62 1.08
N LYS A 239 -19.40 10.43 0.61
CA LYS A 239 -18.16 11.01 1.20
C LYS A 239 -18.16 12.54 1.23
N TRP A 240 -18.96 13.20 0.36
CA TRP A 240 -19.11 14.66 0.37
C TRP A 240 -19.47 15.24 1.74
N LYS A 241 -20.21 14.49 2.58
CA LYS A 241 -20.56 14.91 3.96
C LYS A 241 -19.30 15.21 4.79
N LYS A 242 -18.23 14.42 4.58
CA LYS A 242 -16.94 14.59 5.25
C LYS A 242 -16.23 15.88 4.83
N LEU A 243 -16.37 16.29 3.55
CA LEU A 243 -15.81 17.56 3.07
C LEU A 243 -16.41 18.74 3.82
N PHE A 244 -17.74 18.76 3.97
CA PHE A 244 -18.44 19.83 4.68
C PHE A 244 -18.21 19.81 6.19
N ALA A 245 -18.01 18.63 6.77
CA ALA A 245 -17.69 18.50 8.20
C ALA A 245 -16.30 19.07 8.56
N HIS A 246 -15.38 19.16 7.58
CA HIS A 246 -14.00 19.60 7.80
C HIS A 246 -13.55 20.64 6.75
N PRO A 247 -14.13 21.85 6.72
CA PRO A 247 -13.94 22.83 5.64
C PRO A 247 -12.47 23.26 5.47
N LEU A 248 -11.74 23.47 6.56
CA LEU A 248 -10.32 23.85 6.51
C LEU A 248 -9.44 22.74 5.90
N LEU A 249 -9.67 21.49 6.32
CA LEU A 249 -8.93 20.36 5.76
C LEU A 249 -9.29 20.16 4.29
N SER A 250 -10.56 20.33 3.91
CA SER A 250 -11.03 20.23 2.53
C SER A 250 -10.38 21.27 1.63
N PHE A 251 -10.37 22.53 2.05
CA PHE A 251 -9.69 23.61 1.31
C PHE A 251 -8.19 23.30 1.16
N SER A 252 -7.51 22.94 2.24
CA SER A 252 -6.08 22.63 2.21
C SER A 252 -5.76 21.39 1.36
N MET A 253 -6.62 20.39 1.38
CA MET A 253 -6.51 19.22 0.52
C MET A 253 -6.63 19.59 -0.96
N TYR A 254 -7.65 20.39 -1.34
CA TYR A 254 -7.80 20.83 -2.73
C TYR A 254 -6.65 21.74 -3.18
N PHE A 255 -6.11 22.56 -2.29
CA PHE A 255 -4.91 23.34 -2.58
C PHE A 255 -3.69 22.44 -2.88
N LEU A 256 -3.47 21.37 -2.11
CA LEU A 256 -2.41 20.40 -2.38
C LEU A 256 -2.66 19.62 -3.69
N LEU A 257 -3.92 19.29 -4.00
CA LEU A 257 -4.29 18.68 -5.27
C LEU A 257 -3.97 19.58 -6.45
N PHE A 258 -4.30 20.88 -6.34
CA PHE A 258 -3.97 21.88 -7.34
C PHE A 258 -2.45 21.99 -7.57
N LEU A 259 -1.65 22.12 -6.51
CA LEU A 259 -0.19 22.15 -6.60
C LEU A 259 0.38 20.91 -7.33
N ARG A 260 -0.15 19.72 -7.02
CA ARG A 260 0.25 18.47 -7.72
C ARG A 260 -0.11 18.52 -9.21
N GLY A 261 -1.27 19.04 -9.55
CA GLY A 261 -1.69 19.24 -10.93
C GLY A 261 -0.74 20.15 -11.70
N CYS A 262 -0.37 21.28 -11.10
CA CYS A 262 0.62 22.22 -11.69
C CYS A 262 1.96 21.53 -11.93
N VAL A 263 2.48 20.79 -10.93
CA VAL A 263 3.75 20.07 -11.08
C VAL A 263 3.67 18.98 -12.16
N PHE A 264 2.57 18.25 -12.24
CA PHE A 264 2.39 17.24 -13.30
C PHE A 264 2.38 17.87 -14.69
N ILE A 265 1.73 19.02 -14.87
CA ILE A 265 1.72 19.77 -16.13
C ILE A 265 3.13 20.24 -16.48
N LEU A 266 3.83 20.88 -15.54
CA LEU A 266 5.19 21.38 -15.75
C LEU A 266 6.17 20.23 -16.10
N SER A 267 6.06 19.08 -15.45
CA SER A 267 6.93 17.93 -15.74
C SER A 267 6.71 17.35 -17.15
N LYS A 268 5.50 17.47 -17.72
CA LYS A 268 5.23 17.05 -19.12
C LYS A 268 5.78 17.99 -20.18
N PHE A 269 5.95 19.26 -19.84
CA PHE A 269 6.46 20.26 -20.79
C PHE A 269 7.97 20.50 -20.66
N ASN A 270 8.71 19.70 -19.85
CA ASN A 270 10.16 19.86 -19.61
C ASN A 270 10.56 21.28 -19.17
N ILE A 271 9.68 21.99 -18.43
CA ILE A 271 9.96 23.29 -17.83
C ILE A 271 10.33 23.15 -16.38
#